data_f114b802765233e06effd244657ba53c
#
_entry.id   f114b802765233e06effd244657ba53c
#
_cell.length_a   1.000
_cell.length_b   1.000
_cell.length_c   1.000
_cell.angle_alpha   90.00
_cell.angle_beta   90.00
_cell.angle_gamma   90.00
#
_symmetry.space_group_name_H-M   'P 1'
#
loop_
_entity.id
_entity.type
_entity.pdbx_description
1 polymer ?
#
loop_
_entity_poly.entity_id
_entity_poly.type
_entity_poly.pdbx_seq_one_letter_code
_entity_poly.pdbx_strand_id
1 'polypeptide(L)'
;MAVHRAVLALLASCALAACSTSGPPADSTGHAVVPREGVAYYAQSVAGHLALMRAARPLEDWLADPAAPPALKERLAQVQRMRRFAVDELHLPDNASYTRYADLKRRAVVWNVVATPEFSLQLKTWCFVVVGCVGYRGYFDEAEAHALAERLRAQGLDAVAYPVPAYSTLGWTNWLGGDPVLSTFIGYPEGEVARLLFHELAHQVLYVADDTEFNESFATAVERLGGERWLAQASPAARADYAAFDERRRAFRALTLSVRKNLERIYAQALDEHALSAIENENALRASKHAVMADFRQRYAELKAGWGGHSGYDAWVARANNASFAVQAAYDAQVPAFMALFEREGRDWPRFYDAVREWAALPKAERTAVVQALLPSPSDE
;
A
#
# COMPACT_ATOMS: atom_id res chain seq x y z
N MET A 1 34.22 -8.15 0.93
CA MET A 1 34.13 -9.55 1.39
C MET A 1 33.83 -9.70 2.88
N ALA A 2 34.24 -8.80 3.78
CA ALA A 2 33.96 -8.90 5.22
C ALA A 2 32.48 -8.63 5.59
N VAL A 3 31.80 -7.72 4.90
CA VAL A 3 30.40 -7.36 5.14
C VAL A 3 29.43 -8.49 4.79
N HIS A 4 29.73 -9.28 3.74
CA HIS A 4 28.89 -10.44 3.33
C HIS A 4 28.86 -11.57 4.36
N ARG A 5 29.94 -11.75 5.13
CA ARG A 5 29.99 -12.75 6.20
C ARG A 5 29.24 -12.32 7.44
N ALA A 6 29.16 -11.01 7.72
CA ALA A 6 28.45 -10.47 8.87
C ALA A 6 26.91 -10.58 8.71
N VAL A 7 26.35 -10.34 7.50
CA VAL A 7 24.92 -10.44 7.25
C VAL A 7 24.43 -11.89 7.26
N LEU A 8 25.18 -12.82 6.70
CA LEU A 8 24.87 -14.26 6.79
C LEU A 8 25.00 -14.79 8.23
N ALA A 9 25.97 -14.29 9.00
CA ALA A 9 26.14 -14.66 10.40
C ALA A 9 25.02 -14.08 11.29
N LEU A 10 24.50 -12.88 11.00
CA LEU A 10 23.36 -12.33 11.73
C LEU A 10 22.06 -13.12 11.45
N LEU A 11 21.82 -13.56 10.23
CA LEU A 11 20.67 -14.40 9.91
C LEU A 11 20.77 -15.81 10.53
N ALA A 12 21.97 -16.38 10.64
CA ALA A 12 22.20 -17.66 11.30
C ALA A 12 22.17 -17.56 12.84
N SER A 13 22.63 -16.46 13.41
CA SER A 13 22.65 -16.26 14.87
C SER A 13 21.27 -15.99 15.47
N CYS A 14 20.35 -15.37 14.72
CA CYS A 14 18.95 -15.20 15.14
C CYS A 14 18.15 -16.53 15.18
N ALA A 15 18.59 -17.56 14.44
CA ALA A 15 17.93 -18.87 14.43
C ALA A 15 18.24 -19.74 15.66
N LEU A 16 19.33 -19.48 16.39
CA LEU A 16 19.80 -20.31 17.51
C LEU A 16 19.50 -19.74 18.90
N ALA A 17 19.06 -18.49 19.03
CA ALA A 17 18.71 -17.86 20.31
C ALA A 17 17.25 -18.02 20.75
N ALA A 18 16.46 -18.84 20.05
CA ALA A 18 15.00 -18.97 20.25
C ALA A 18 14.58 -20.10 21.20
N CYS A 19 15.47 -20.64 22.03
CA CYS A 19 15.14 -21.64 23.04
C CYS A 19 15.51 -21.15 24.45
N SER A 20 14.69 -20.32 25.05
CA SER A 20 14.44 -20.28 26.50
C SER A 20 13.31 -19.29 26.86
N THR A 21 12.25 -19.88 27.28
CA THR A 21 11.28 -19.59 28.36
C THR A 21 11.13 -18.14 28.85
N SER A 22 9.96 -17.59 28.63
CA SER A 22 9.05 -16.95 29.59
C SER A 22 7.96 -16.22 28.79
N GLY A 23 6.68 -16.33 29.22
CA GLY A 23 5.54 -15.74 28.55
C GLY A 23 5.64 -14.22 28.45
N PRO A 24 4.99 -13.62 27.45
CA PRO A 24 5.04 -12.19 27.24
C PRO A 24 4.29 -11.45 28.35
N PRO A 25 4.76 -10.29 28.81
CA PRO A 25 3.96 -9.40 29.62
C PRO A 25 2.81 -8.84 28.79
N ALA A 26 1.58 -8.90 29.29
CA ALA A 26 0.45 -8.15 28.75
C ALA A 26 0.74 -6.67 28.98
N ASP A 27 0.62 -5.85 27.90
CA ASP A 27 0.63 -4.42 28.10
C ASP A 27 -0.68 -3.97 28.73
N SER A 28 -0.68 -2.80 29.39
CA SER A 28 -1.80 -2.26 30.16
C SER A 28 -2.98 -1.77 29.29
N THR A 29 -2.94 -2.03 27.97
CA THR A 29 -3.96 -1.58 27.00
C THR A 29 -4.78 -2.73 26.38
N GLY A 30 -4.54 -3.98 26.83
CA GLY A 30 -5.33 -5.14 26.37
C GLY A 30 -5.04 -5.60 24.93
N HIS A 31 -3.99 -5.11 24.31
CA HIS A 31 -3.58 -5.57 22.99
C HIS A 31 -2.92 -6.95 23.12
N ALA A 32 -3.56 -7.97 22.55
CA ALA A 32 -2.97 -9.31 22.48
C ALA A 32 -1.67 -9.23 21.70
N VAL A 33 -0.54 -9.39 22.38
CA VAL A 33 0.77 -9.58 21.73
C VAL A 33 0.66 -10.82 20.86
N VAL A 34 0.64 -10.64 19.55
CA VAL A 34 0.57 -11.74 18.60
C VAL A 34 1.83 -12.60 18.77
N PRO A 35 1.70 -13.95 18.87
CA PRO A 35 2.85 -14.84 18.97
C PRO A 35 3.87 -14.54 17.86
N ARG A 36 5.15 -14.62 18.20
CA ARG A 36 6.26 -14.48 17.26
C ARG A 36 5.94 -15.16 15.95
N GLU A 37 5.99 -14.39 14.86
CA GLU A 37 5.83 -14.90 13.51
C GLU A 37 6.69 -16.14 13.34
N GLY A 38 6.08 -17.27 13.00
CA GLY A 38 6.81 -18.54 12.90
C GLY A 38 7.90 -18.49 11.83
N VAL A 39 8.98 -19.23 12.02
CA VAL A 39 10.10 -19.37 11.07
C VAL A 39 9.59 -19.62 9.63
N ALA A 40 8.50 -20.37 9.49
CA ALA A 40 7.87 -20.65 8.21
C ALA A 40 7.43 -19.38 7.46
N TYR A 41 6.91 -18.37 8.15
CA TYR A 41 6.51 -17.11 7.53
C TYR A 41 7.70 -16.36 6.93
N TYR A 42 8.79 -16.24 7.68
CA TYR A 42 10.01 -15.60 7.17
C TYR A 42 10.63 -16.42 6.03
N ALA A 43 10.61 -17.75 6.12
CA ALA A 43 11.10 -18.62 5.07
C ALA A 43 10.34 -18.44 3.75
N GLN A 44 8.98 -18.37 3.77
CA GLN A 44 8.18 -18.11 2.57
C GLN A 44 8.44 -16.69 2.03
N SER A 45 8.63 -15.69 2.89
CA SER A 45 8.92 -14.32 2.46
C SER A 45 10.27 -14.23 1.74
N VAL A 46 11.31 -14.85 2.29
CA VAL A 46 12.65 -14.91 1.66
C VAL A 46 12.60 -15.72 0.36
N ALA A 47 11.97 -16.89 0.36
CA ALA A 47 11.85 -17.73 -0.83
C ALA A 47 11.07 -17.02 -1.95
N GLY A 48 9.96 -16.36 -1.63
CA GLY A 48 9.15 -15.61 -2.57
C GLY A 48 9.92 -14.43 -3.17
N HIS A 49 10.65 -13.67 -2.33
CA HIS A 49 11.51 -12.58 -2.81
C HIS A 49 12.62 -13.10 -3.74
N LEU A 50 13.32 -14.17 -3.36
CA LEU A 50 14.37 -14.76 -4.19
C LEU A 50 13.82 -15.30 -5.52
N ALA A 51 12.62 -15.90 -5.53
CA ALA A 51 11.95 -16.35 -6.74
C ALA A 51 11.62 -15.14 -7.65
N LEU A 52 11.12 -14.05 -7.09
CA LEU A 52 10.88 -12.81 -7.82
C LEU A 52 12.15 -12.26 -8.46
N MET A 53 13.25 -12.16 -7.70
CA MET A 53 14.53 -11.66 -8.20
C MET A 53 15.14 -12.54 -9.28
N ARG A 54 14.98 -13.87 -9.21
CA ARG A 54 15.42 -14.82 -10.25
C ARG A 54 14.61 -14.70 -11.53
N ALA A 55 13.32 -14.37 -11.45
CA ALA A 55 12.45 -14.17 -12.61
C ALA A 55 12.75 -12.83 -13.33
N ALA A 56 13.40 -11.89 -12.65
CA ALA A 56 13.68 -10.56 -13.19
C ALA A 56 14.90 -10.58 -14.13
N ARG A 57 14.68 -10.11 -15.38
CA ARG A 57 15.72 -9.91 -16.41
C ARG A 57 15.89 -8.42 -16.68
N PRO A 58 17.11 -7.93 -17.08
CA PRO A 58 17.31 -6.54 -17.52
C PRO A 58 16.30 -6.12 -18.60
N LEU A 59 15.82 -4.88 -18.54
CA LEU A 59 14.92 -4.34 -19.58
C LEU A 59 15.54 -4.40 -20.95
N GLU A 60 16.86 -4.16 -21.06
CA GLU A 60 17.61 -4.20 -22.31
C GLU A 60 17.59 -5.57 -22.96
N ASP A 61 17.69 -6.65 -22.16
CA ASP A 61 17.60 -8.02 -22.66
C ASP A 61 16.21 -8.32 -23.25
N TRP A 62 15.16 -7.81 -22.62
CA TRP A 62 13.79 -7.94 -23.13
C TRP A 62 13.57 -7.14 -24.41
N LEU A 63 14.12 -5.94 -24.51
CA LEU A 63 14.04 -5.09 -25.69
C LEU A 63 14.78 -5.68 -26.89
N ALA A 64 15.91 -6.33 -26.64
CA ALA A 64 16.71 -7.00 -27.67
C ALA A 64 16.15 -8.37 -28.07
N ASP A 65 15.35 -9.02 -27.24
CA ASP A 65 14.86 -10.39 -27.47
C ASP A 65 13.85 -10.44 -28.63
N PRO A 66 14.14 -11.10 -29.76
CA PRO A 66 13.22 -11.18 -30.90
C PRO A 66 11.92 -11.92 -30.58
N ALA A 67 11.91 -12.79 -29.55
CA ALA A 67 10.73 -13.52 -29.12
C ALA A 67 9.79 -12.72 -28.20
N ALA A 68 10.24 -11.57 -27.67
CA ALA A 68 9.42 -10.76 -26.80
C ALA A 68 8.31 -10.03 -27.59
N PRO A 69 7.04 -10.05 -27.10
CA PRO A 69 5.93 -9.42 -27.78
C PRO A 69 6.20 -7.92 -28.03
N PRO A 70 5.88 -7.37 -29.24
CA PRO A 70 6.09 -5.94 -29.54
C PRO A 70 5.43 -5.01 -28.55
N ALA A 71 4.20 -5.31 -28.13
CA ALA A 71 3.47 -4.52 -27.13
C ALA A 71 4.19 -4.49 -25.76
N LEU A 72 4.82 -5.59 -25.34
CA LEU A 72 5.62 -5.61 -24.13
C LEU A 72 6.88 -4.73 -24.28
N LYS A 73 7.58 -4.84 -25.41
CA LYS A 73 8.76 -4.00 -25.68
C LYS A 73 8.43 -2.52 -25.62
N GLU A 74 7.30 -2.12 -26.21
CA GLU A 74 6.84 -0.73 -26.16
C GLU A 74 6.63 -0.26 -24.72
N ARG A 75 5.94 -1.06 -23.89
CA ARG A 75 5.72 -0.78 -22.47
C ARG A 75 7.03 -0.71 -21.68
N LEU A 76 7.97 -1.61 -21.92
CA LEU A 76 9.27 -1.59 -21.26
C LEU A 76 10.11 -0.37 -21.67
N ALA A 77 10.06 0.04 -22.94
CA ALA A 77 10.68 1.27 -23.39
C ALA A 77 10.05 2.52 -22.75
N GLN A 78 8.73 2.51 -22.51
CA GLN A 78 8.08 3.57 -21.74
C GLN A 78 8.60 3.60 -20.29
N VAL A 79 8.72 2.46 -19.63
CA VAL A 79 9.28 2.39 -18.27
C VAL A 79 10.71 2.95 -18.20
N GLN A 80 11.56 2.67 -19.19
CA GLN A 80 12.90 3.27 -19.25
C GLN A 80 12.84 4.80 -19.33
N ARG A 81 11.89 5.35 -20.08
CA ARG A 81 11.68 6.81 -20.13
C ARG A 81 11.17 7.37 -18.81
N MET A 82 10.19 6.69 -18.18
CA MET A 82 9.67 7.08 -16.85
C MET A 82 10.78 7.05 -15.80
N ARG A 83 11.65 6.04 -15.85
CA ARG A 83 12.77 5.91 -14.92
C ARG A 83 13.79 7.05 -15.07
N ARG A 84 14.15 7.40 -16.31
CA ARG A 84 15.01 8.58 -16.57
C ARG A 84 14.34 9.87 -16.09
N PHE A 85 13.06 10.06 -16.44
CA PHE A 85 12.30 11.22 -15.99
C PHE A 85 12.24 11.33 -14.45
N ALA A 86 12.09 10.21 -13.74
CA ALA A 86 12.12 10.19 -12.29
C ALA A 86 13.44 10.72 -11.70
N VAL A 87 14.57 10.40 -12.35
CA VAL A 87 15.90 10.90 -11.94
C VAL A 87 16.09 12.34 -12.35
N ASP A 88 15.89 12.65 -13.63
CA ASP A 88 16.28 13.91 -14.22
C ASP A 88 15.36 15.07 -13.82
N GLU A 89 14.04 14.78 -13.72
CA GLU A 89 13.00 15.78 -13.52
C GLU A 89 12.41 15.81 -12.12
N LEU A 90 12.38 14.65 -11.42
CA LEU A 90 11.84 14.56 -10.06
C LEU A 90 12.92 14.38 -9.00
N HIS A 91 14.18 14.28 -9.39
CA HIS A 91 15.33 14.05 -8.50
C HIS A 91 15.16 12.84 -7.57
N LEU A 92 14.44 11.82 -8.05
CA LEU A 92 14.31 10.54 -7.36
C LEU A 92 15.60 9.72 -7.48
N PRO A 93 15.86 8.74 -6.59
CA PRO A 93 17.12 8.03 -6.55
C PRO A 93 17.48 7.32 -7.86
N ASP A 94 18.71 7.52 -8.35
CA ASP A 94 19.28 6.74 -9.44
C ASP A 94 19.95 5.48 -8.91
N ASN A 95 19.25 4.36 -9.04
CA ASN A 95 19.68 3.05 -8.52
C ASN A 95 19.18 1.91 -9.42
N ALA A 96 19.33 0.65 -8.97
CA ALA A 96 18.98 -0.52 -9.75
C ALA A 96 17.45 -0.82 -9.83
N SER A 97 16.61 -0.14 -9.03
CA SER A 97 15.17 -0.39 -9.04
C SER A 97 14.53 0.01 -10.38
N TYR A 98 13.62 -0.84 -10.85
CA TYR A 98 12.86 -0.67 -12.10
C TYR A 98 13.71 -0.66 -13.39
N THR A 99 14.93 -1.23 -13.33
CA THR A 99 15.79 -1.50 -14.49
C THR A 99 15.65 -2.93 -15.02
N ARG A 100 14.87 -3.77 -14.35
CA ARG A 100 14.61 -5.18 -14.68
C ARG A 100 13.10 -5.41 -14.76
N TYR A 101 12.67 -6.45 -15.51
CA TYR A 101 11.27 -6.86 -15.60
C TYR A 101 11.12 -8.33 -15.25
N ALA A 102 10.09 -8.66 -14.44
CA ALA A 102 9.69 -10.02 -14.10
C ALA A 102 8.27 -10.33 -14.57
N ASP A 103 8.15 -11.37 -15.42
CA ASP A 103 6.85 -11.93 -15.80
C ASP A 103 6.45 -13.02 -14.80
N LEU A 104 5.55 -12.68 -13.90
CA LEU A 104 5.16 -13.53 -12.78
C LEU A 104 4.13 -14.60 -13.15
N LYS A 105 3.50 -14.52 -14.34
CA LYS A 105 2.41 -15.42 -14.77
C LYS A 105 1.27 -15.55 -13.75
N ARG A 106 1.06 -14.53 -12.91
CA ARG A 106 0.02 -14.44 -11.89
C ARG A 106 -0.45 -12.99 -11.73
N ARG A 107 -1.63 -12.79 -11.14
CA ARG A 107 -2.31 -11.48 -11.05
C ARG A 107 -1.78 -10.56 -9.95
N ALA A 108 -0.99 -11.07 -9.03
CA ALA A 108 -0.43 -10.31 -7.90
C ALA A 108 0.98 -10.75 -7.60
N VAL A 109 1.81 -9.85 -7.10
CA VAL A 109 3.14 -10.20 -6.58
C VAL A 109 3.06 -10.74 -5.16
N VAL A 110 2.19 -10.14 -4.33
CA VAL A 110 1.94 -10.48 -2.93
C VAL A 110 0.43 -10.41 -2.68
N TRP A 111 -0.07 -11.17 -1.72
CA TRP A 111 -1.42 -11.06 -1.17
C TRP A 111 -1.33 -10.55 0.26
N ASN A 112 -1.91 -9.38 0.52
CA ASN A 112 -2.00 -8.84 1.85
C ASN A 112 -3.26 -9.33 2.55
N VAL A 113 -3.11 -9.75 3.80
CA VAL A 113 -4.20 -10.07 4.71
C VAL A 113 -4.36 -8.94 5.71
N VAL A 114 -5.57 -8.44 5.84
CA VAL A 114 -5.96 -7.42 6.82
C VAL A 114 -7.15 -7.92 7.62
N ALA A 115 -7.27 -7.46 8.85
CA ALA A 115 -8.38 -7.84 9.72
C ALA A 115 -8.75 -6.70 10.68
N THR A 116 -10.03 -6.68 11.08
CA THR A 116 -10.57 -5.79 12.12
C THR A 116 -11.52 -6.57 13.01
N PRO A 117 -11.82 -6.12 14.24
CA PRO A 117 -13.00 -6.61 14.97
C PRO A 117 -14.29 -6.37 14.17
N GLU A 118 -15.34 -7.18 14.45
CA GLU A 118 -16.61 -7.15 13.71
C GLU A 118 -17.27 -5.77 13.67
N PHE A 119 -17.15 -4.99 14.76
CA PHE A 119 -17.74 -3.66 14.90
C PHE A 119 -16.68 -2.57 15.10
N SER A 120 -15.58 -2.67 14.36
CA SER A 120 -14.49 -1.69 14.40
C SER A 120 -13.85 -1.53 13.02
N LEU A 121 -13.28 -0.35 12.78
CA LEU A 121 -12.42 -0.08 11.63
C LEU A 121 -10.94 0.02 12.06
N GLN A 122 -10.63 -0.38 13.29
CA GLN A 122 -9.25 -0.45 13.74
C GLN A 122 -8.58 -1.71 13.21
N LEU A 123 -7.52 -1.55 12.42
CA LEU A 123 -6.77 -2.68 11.87
C LEU A 123 -6.05 -3.45 12.97
N LYS A 124 -6.13 -4.78 12.87
CA LYS A 124 -5.22 -5.66 13.59
C LYS A 124 -3.79 -5.39 13.10
N THR A 125 -2.86 -5.24 14.02
CA THR A 125 -1.46 -5.02 13.70
C THR A 125 -0.63 -6.31 13.81
N TRP A 126 0.41 -6.40 12.99
CA TRP A 126 1.45 -7.43 13.07
C TRP A 126 2.81 -6.74 13.15
N CYS A 127 3.65 -7.19 14.08
CA CYS A 127 4.95 -6.58 14.32
C CYS A 127 6.07 -7.46 13.76
N PHE A 128 6.94 -6.87 12.97
CA PHE A 128 8.07 -7.51 12.30
C PHE A 128 9.38 -6.86 12.72
N VAL A 129 10.47 -7.63 12.68
CA VAL A 129 11.79 -7.17 13.18
C VAL A 129 12.34 -5.98 12.38
N VAL A 130 12.03 -5.89 11.07
CA VAL A 130 12.62 -4.88 10.19
C VAL A 130 11.69 -3.69 9.97
N VAL A 131 10.39 -3.94 9.71
CA VAL A 131 9.45 -2.88 9.31
C VAL A 131 8.60 -2.35 10.45
N GLY A 132 8.80 -2.87 11.68
CA GLY A 132 7.95 -2.50 12.83
C GLY A 132 6.55 -3.11 12.76
N CYS A 133 5.57 -2.43 13.36
CA CYS A 133 4.19 -2.88 13.41
C CYS A 133 3.36 -2.27 12.28
N VAL A 134 2.74 -3.13 11.46
CA VAL A 134 1.93 -2.73 10.31
C VAL A 134 0.54 -3.38 10.36
N GLY A 135 -0.45 -2.76 9.72
CA GLY A 135 -1.85 -3.20 9.71
C GLY A 135 -2.15 -4.33 8.72
N TYR A 136 -1.15 -4.99 8.16
CA TYR A 136 -1.33 -6.08 7.21
C TYR A 136 -0.24 -7.14 7.35
N ARG A 137 -0.50 -8.31 6.75
CA ARG A 137 0.47 -9.40 6.65
C ARG A 137 0.53 -9.93 5.21
N GLY A 138 1.70 -9.84 4.57
CA GLY A 138 1.90 -10.20 3.16
C GLY A 138 2.33 -11.64 2.96
N TYR A 139 1.81 -12.27 1.89
CA TYR A 139 2.17 -13.61 1.45
C TYR A 139 2.48 -13.64 -0.04
N PHE A 140 3.53 -14.35 -0.43
CA PHE A 140 3.80 -14.63 -1.84
C PHE A 140 2.90 -15.75 -2.39
N ASP A 141 2.29 -16.54 -1.52
CA ASP A 141 1.34 -17.60 -1.86
C ASP A 141 -0.10 -17.17 -1.56
N GLU A 142 -0.99 -17.24 -2.58
CA GLU A 142 -2.39 -16.85 -2.49
C GLU A 142 -3.18 -17.74 -1.51
N ALA A 143 -2.91 -19.06 -1.53
CA ALA A 143 -3.63 -20.01 -0.68
C ALA A 143 -3.30 -19.82 0.80
N GLU A 144 -2.04 -19.52 1.13
CA GLU A 144 -1.62 -19.21 2.51
C GLU A 144 -2.28 -17.92 3.02
N ALA A 145 -2.37 -16.87 2.17
CA ALA A 145 -3.06 -15.63 2.51
C ALA A 145 -4.54 -15.89 2.81
N HIS A 146 -5.21 -16.63 1.93
CA HIS A 146 -6.63 -16.98 2.14
C HIS A 146 -6.81 -17.84 3.38
N ALA A 147 -5.94 -18.83 3.63
CA ALA A 147 -6.01 -19.66 4.84
C ALA A 147 -5.86 -18.82 6.12
N LEU A 148 -5.00 -17.79 6.14
CA LEU A 148 -4.94 -16.87 7.28
C LEU A 148 -6.25 -16.08 7.43
N ALA A 149 -6.78 -15.52 6.34
CA ALA A 149 -8.02 -14.75 6.39
C ALA A 149 -9.18 -15.60 6.92
N GLU A 150 -9.30 -16.87 6.51
CA GLU A 150 -10.31 -17.81 7.03
C GLU A 150 -10.13 -18.09 8.53
N ARG A 151 -8.89 -18.32 8.99
CA ARG A 151 -8.64 -18.50 10.44
C ARG A 151 -9.03 -17.28 11.26
N LEU A 152 -8.78 -16.06 10.73
CA LEU A 152 -9.19 -14.84 11.43
C LEU A 152 -10.71 -14.66 11.45
N ARG A 153 -11.41 -15.02 10.37
CA ARG A 153 -12.89 -15.04 10.34
C ARG A 153 -13.47 -16.03 11.33
N ALA A 154 -12.88 -17.22 11.44
CA ALA A 154 -13.29 -18.21 12.45
C ALA A 154 -13.09 -17.71 13.91
N GLN A 155 -12.26 -16.68 14.12
CA GLN A 155 -12.08 -16.00 15.40
C GLN A 155 -13.05 -14.81 15.60
N GLY A 156 -14.02 -14.60 14.70
CA GLY A 156 -14.99 -13.50 14.77
C GLY A 156 -14.48 -12.15 14.24
N LEU A 157 -13.36 -12.14 13.50
CA LEU A 157 -12.86 -10.92 12.87
C LEU A 157 -13.40 -10.77 11.45
N ASP A 158 -13.61 -9.55 11.00
CA ASP A 158 -13.70 -9.23 9.59
C ASP A 158 -12.29 -9.31 9.00
N ALA A 159 -12.05 -10.22 8.07
CA ALA A 159 -10.74 -10.39 7.46
C ALA A 159 -10.85 -10.60 5.95
N VAL A 160 -9.86 -10.09 5.20
CA VAL A 160 -9.79 -10.24 3.76
C VAL A 160 -8.35 -10.40 3.30
N ALA A 161 -8.13 -11.30 2.32
CA ALA A 161 -6.92 -11.36 1.53
C ALA A 161 -7.15 -10.64 0.20
N TYR A 162 -6.24 -9.73 -0.18
CA TYR A 162 -6.34 -8.99 -1.43
C TYR A 162 -5.02 -8.96 -2.19
N PRO A 163 -5.08 -8.94 -3.55
CA PRO A 163 -3.90 -8.91 -4.40
C PRO A 163 -3.22 -7.53 -4.33
N VAL A 164 -1.89 -7.54 -4.29
CA VAL A 164 -1.04 -6.35 -4.39
C VAL A 164 -0.25 -6.44 -5.71
N PRO A 165 -0.37 -5.43 -6.59
CA PRO A 165 0.27 -5.47 -7.90
C PRO A 165 1.76 -5.13 -7.88
N ALA A 166 2.19 -4.31 -6.92
CA ALA A 166 3.58 -3.87 -6.78
C ALA A 166 4.17 -4.37 -5.45
N TYR A 167 5.48 -4.43 -5.40
CA TYR A 167 6.24 -4.84 -4.21
C TYR A 167 7.52 -4.01 -4.16
N SER A 168 7.74 -3.35 -3.05
CA SER A 168 8.95 -2.56 -2.82
C SER A 168 9.73 -3.10 -1.63
N THR A 169 11.04 -3.08 -1.76
CA THR A 169 11.97 -3.39 -0.66
C THR A 169 12.52 -2.12 -0.02
N LEU A 170 11.96 -0.96 -0.32
CA LEU A 170 12.42 0.35 0.16
C LEU A 170 13.91 0.61 -0.19
N GLY A 171 14.39 0.02 -1.28
CA GLY A 171 15.79 0.10 -1.70
C GLY A 171 16.76 -0.82 -0.95
N TRP A 172 16.34 -1.59 0.04
CA TRP A 172 17.20 -2.50 0.80
C TRP A 172 17.87 -3.57 -0.06
N THR A 173 17.28 -3.91 -1.21
CA THR A 173 17.82 -4.91 -2.15
C THR A 173 18.46 -4.31 -3.38
N ASN A 174 18.75 -3.00 -3.42
CA ASN A 174 19.40 -2.35 -4.56
C ASN A 174 20.73 -3.01 -4.95
N TRP A 175 21.46 -3.55 -3.98
CA TRP A 175 22.72 -4.29 -4.21
C TRP A 175 22.48 -5.69 -4.85
N LEU A 176 21.24 -6.20 -4.86
CA LEU A 176 20.82 -7.44 -5.55
C LEU A 176 20.13 -7.16 -6.90
N GLY A 177 20.09 -5.92 -7.36
CA GLY A 177 19.47 -5.54 -8.61
C GLY A 177 18.16 -4.76 -8.48
N GLY A 178 17.81 -4.33 -7.26
CA GLY A 178 16.64 -3.48 -6.96
C GLY A 178 15.28 -4.13 -7.24
N ASP A 179 14.22 -3.39 -7.02
CA ASP A 179 12.86 -3.84 -7.25
C ASP A 179 12.55 -3.88 -8.76
N PRO A 180 12.00 -4.99 -9.30
CA PRO A 180 11.72 -5.10 -10.73
C PRO A 180 10.38 -4.49 -11.11
N VAL A 181 10.24 -4.10 -12.37
CA VAL A 181 8.95 -3.91 -13.03
C VAL A 181 8.25 -5.26 -13.14
N LEU A 182 6.93 -5.31 -12.92
CA LEU A 182 6.20 -6.57 -12.84
C LEU A 182 5.10 -6.67 -13.90
N SER A 183 4.83 -7.90 -14.36
CA SER A 183 3.70 -8.20 -15.25
C SER A 183 2.34 -7.86 -14.63
N THR A 184 2.26 -7.74 -13.32
CA THR A 184 1.06 -7.43 -12.56
C THR A 184 0.56 -5.99 -12.72
N PHE A 185 1.43 -5.05 -13.12
CA PHE A 185 1.04 -3.63 -13.30
C PHE A 185 1.50 -3.00 -14.62
N ILE A 186 2.43 -3.62 -15.38
CA ILE A 186 2.94 -3.04 -16.63
C ILE A 186 1.84 -2.74 -17.66
N GLY A 187 0.69 -3.45 -17.58
CA GLY A 187 -0.47 -3.28 -18.45
C GLY A 187 -1.39 -2.11 -18.07
N TYR A 188 -1.14 -1.39 -16.98
CA TYR A 188 -1.94 -0.25 -16.57
C TYR A 188 -1.80 0.93 -17.55
N PRO A 189 -2.72 1.92 -17.54
CA PRO A 189 -2.53 3.16 -18.28
C PRO A 189 -1.16 3.78 -17.99
N GLU A 190 -0.57 4.42 -18.99
CA GLU A 190 0.78 4.98 -18.91
C GLU A 190 0.99 5.86 -17.66
N GLY A 191 0.04 6.78 -17.41
CA GLY A 191 0.11 7.67 -16.25
C GLY A 191 0.06 6.93 -14.91
N GLU A 192 -0.64 5.80 -14.85
CA GLU A 192 -0.72 5.00 -13.62
C GLU A 192 0.57 4.22 -13.37
N VAL A 193 1.22 3.68 -14.44
CA VAL A 193 2.55 3.06 -14.31
C VAL A 193 3.57 4.09 -13.84
N ALA A 194 3.57 5.29 -14.42
CA ALA A 194 4.48 6.36 -14.02
C ALA A 194 4.30 6.73 -12.54
N ARG A 195 3.05 6.94 -12.10
CA ARG A 195 2.73 7.26 -10.72
C ARG A 195 3.18 6.17 -9.75
N LEU A 196 2.91 4.89 -10.08
CA LEU A 196 3.35 3.77 -9.26
C LEU A 196 4.87 3.74 -9.12
N LEU A 197 5.63 3.94 -10.21
CA LEU A 197 7.08 4.00 -10.15
C LEU A 197 7.57 5.15 -9.27
N PHE A 198 6.97 6.33 -9.39
CA PHE A 198 7.36 7.50 -8.60
C PHE A 198 7.04 7.32 -7.12
N HIS A 199 5.90 6.71 -6.79
CA HIS A 199 5.51 6.34 -5.44
C HIS A 199 6.57 5.43 -4.77
N GLU A 200 6.90 4.33 -5.42
CA GLU A 200 7.84 3.36 -4.88
C GLU A 200 9.28 3.91 -4.79
N LEU A 201 9.68 4.76 -5.74
CA LEU A 201 10.97 5.45 -5.67
C LEU A 201 10.99 6.53 -4.58
N ALA A 202 9.86 7.16 -4.26
CA ALA A 202 9.77 8.12 -3.16
C ALA A 202 10.06 7.46 -1.81
N HIS A 203 9.59 6.24 -1.58
CA HIS A 203 9.94 5.47 -0.38
C HIS A 203 11.45 5.22 -0.23
N GLN A 204 12.23 5.32 -1.31
CA GLN A 204 13.69 5.19 -1.29
C GLN A 204 14.40 6.53 -1.02
N VAL A 205 13.69 7.66 -1.05
CA VAL A 205 14.20 8.97 -0.63
C VAL A 205 14.28 9.04 0.89
N LEU A 206 13.21 8.59 1.55
CA LEU A 206 13.14 8.48 3.02
C LEU A 206 12.07 7.47 3.45
N TYR A 207 12.26 6.90 4.62
CA TYR A 207 11.29 6.04 5.30
C TYR A 207 11.42 6.22 6.81
N VAL A 208 10.31 6.50 7.48
CA VAL A 208 10.22 6.67 8.93
C VAL A 208 9.59 5.41 9.53
N ALA A 209 10.33 4.71 10.40
CA ALA A 209 9.82 3.52 11.09
C ALA A 209 8.58 3.84 11.94
N ASP A 210 7.62 2.94 11.97
CA ASP A 210 6.37 3.04 12.75
C ASP A 210 5.47 4.27 12.43
N ASP A 211 5.64 4.86 11.22
CA ASP A 211 4.79 5.95 10.75
C ASP A 211 4.33 5.75 9.30
N THR A 212 3.49 4.74 9.11
CA THR A 212 2.94 4.38 7.79
C THR A 212 2.19 5.55 7.15
N GLU A 213 1.39 6.29 7.91
CA GLU A 213 0.60 7.41 7.38
C GLU A 213 1.47 8.51 6.80
N PHE A 214 2.56 8.88 7.47
CA PHE A 214 3.53 9.84 6.97
C PHE A 214 4.22 9.34 5.70
N ASN A 215 4.72 8.09 5.71
CA ASN A 215 5.44 7.51 4.58
C ASN A 215 4.57 7.41 3.32
N GLU A 216 3.35 6.89 3.47
CA GLU A 216 2.42 6.73 2.35
C GLU A 216 1.90 8.07 1.82
N SER A 217 1.64 9.03 2.71
CA SER A 217 1.20 10.36 2.29
C SER A 217 2.31 11.12 1.55
N PHE A 218 3.56 11.00 1.98
CA PHE A 218 4.71 11.55 1.27
C PHE A 218 4.84 10.92 -0.13
N ALA A 219 4.87 9.59 -0.21
CA ALA A 219 4.99 8.88 -1.48
C ALA A 219 3.82 9.19 -2.43
N THR A 220 2.59 9.30 -1.88
CA THR A 220 1.39 9.69 -2.66
C THR A 220 1.48 11.13 -3.16
N ALA A 221 2.06 12.05 -2.39
CA ALA A 221 2.27 13.43 -2.88
C ALA A 221 3.27 13.46 -4.05
N VAL A 222 4.41 12.77 -3.92
CA VAL A 222 5.39 12.63 -5.01
C VAL A 222 4.78 11.97 -6.26
N GLU A 223 4.02 10.90 -6.07
CA GLU A 223 3.28 10.20 -7.12
C GLU A 223 2.34 11.14 -7.88
N ARG A 224 1.56 11.99 -7.17
CA ARG A 224 0.61 12.92 -7.78
C ARG A 224 1.32 14.03 -8.53
N LEU A 225 2.23 14.71 -7.89
CA LEU A 225 2.99 15.82 -8.47
C LEU A 225 3.86 15.36 -9.65
N GLY A 226 4.57 14.26 -9.50
CA GLY A 226 5.38 13.67 -10.56
C GLY A 226 4.54 13.12 -11.71
N GLY A 227 3.40 12.48 -11.40
CA GLY A 227 2.45 11.98 -12.38
C GLY A 227 1.83 13.10 -13.22
N GLU A 228 1.44 14.22 -12.61
CA GLU A 228 0.97 15.42 -13.32
C GLU A 228 2.03 15.95 -14.27
N ARG A 229 3.28 16.11 -13.80
CA ARG A 229 4.40 16.57 -14.62
C ARG A 229 4.73 15.62 -15.78
N TRP A 230 4.65 14.29 -15.56
CA TRP A 230 4.78 13.29 -16.62
C TRP A 230 3.68 13.41 -17.66
N LEU A 231 2.43 13.49 -17.23
CA LEU A 231 1.27 13.56 -18.11
C LEU A 231 1.23 14.85 -18.94
N ALA A 232 1.83 15.96 -18.47
CA ALA A 232 1.92 17.19 -19.22
C ALA A 232 2.66 17.01 -20.58
N GLN A 233 3.61 16.06 -20.64
CA GLN A 233 4.34 15.73 -21.86
C GLN A 233 3.86 14.46 -22.59
N ALA A 234 2.88 13.74 -22.01
CA ALA A 234 2.32 12.52 -22.59
C ALA A 234 1.44 12.83 -23.81
N SER A 235 1.19 11.82 -24.64
CA SER A 235 0.28 11.95 -25.79
C SER A 235 -1.16 12.27 -25.36
N PRO A 236 -1.98 12.91 -26.20
CA PRO A 236 -3.39 13.13 -25.90
C PRO A 236 -4.14 11.83 -25.58
N ALA A 237 -3.83 10.72 -26.26
CA ALA A 237 -4.43 9.42 -26.00
C ALA A 237 -4.06 8.91 -24.61
N ALA A 238 -2.77 8.95 -24.22
CA ALA A 238 -2.33 8.52 -22.90
C ALA A 238 -2.97 9.37 -21.77
N ARG A 239 -3.12 10.68 -21.99
CA ARG A 239 -3.84 11.55 -21.04
C ARG A 239 -5.31 11.19 -20.92
N ALA A 240 -6.00 10.90 -22.03
CA ALA A 240 -7.40 10.50 -22.02
C ALA A 240 -7.62 9.15 -21.32
N ASP A 241 -6.78 8.16 -21.61
CA ASP A 241 -6.82 6.84 -20.95
C ASP A 241 -6.61 6.96 -19.44
N TYR A 242 -5.62 7.78 -19.04
CA TYR A 242 -5.37 8.04 -17.63
C TYR A 242 -6.52 8.78 -16.96
N ALA A 243 -7.08 9.82 -17.60
CA ALA A 243 -8.20 10.58 -17.06
C ALA A 243 -9.42 9.69 -16.79
N ALA A 244 -9.76 8.80 -17.74
CA ALA A 244 -10.87 7.86 -17.57
C ALA A 244 -10.60 6.82 -16.47
N PHE A 245 -9.35 6.38 -16.29
CA PHE A 245 -8.96 5.50 -15.20
C PHE A 245 -9.05 6.22 -13.83
N ASP A 246 -8.51 7.43 -13.77
CA ASP A 246 -8.46 8.23 -12.53
C ASP A 246 -9.84 8.69 -12.07
N GLU A 247 -10.74 9.03 -13.00
CA GLU A 247 -12.14 9.36 -12.69
C GLU A 247 -12.83 8.19 -11.99
N ARG A 248 -12.73 6.97 -12.54
CA ARG A 248 -13.31 5.77 -11.91
C ARG A 248 -12.69 5.50 -10.53
N ARG A 249 -11.38 5.66 -10.41
CA ARG A 249 -10.66 5.48 -9.14
C ARG A 249 -11.15 6.48 -8.09
N ARG A 250 -11.26 7.76 -8.44
CA ARG A 250 -11.74 8.80 -7.53
C ARG A 250 -13.20 8.57 -7.12
N ALA A 251 -14.08 8.24 -8.06
CA ALA A 251 -15.48 7.96 -7.77
C ALA A 251 -15.65 6.74 -6.86
N PHE A 252 -14.92 5.64 -7.13
CA PHE A 252 -14.93 4.46 -6.27
C PHE A 252 -14.39 4.76 -4.88
N ARG A 253 -13.30 5.54 -4.79
CA ARG A 253 -12.72 5.96 -3.53
C ARG A 253 -13.68 6.84 -2.72
N ALA A 254 -14.35 7.81 -3.33
CA ALA A 254 -15.35 8.64 -2.68
C ALA A 254 -16.48 7.80 -2.10
N LEU A 255 -16.97 6.79 -2.85
CA LEU A 255 -17.95 5.83 -2.37
C LEU A 255 -17.43 5.08 -1.13
N THR A 256 -16.25 4.49 -1.19
CA THR A 256 -15.71 3.68 -0.08
C THR A 256 -15.41 4.52 1.18
N LEU A 257 -14.94 5.77 1.02
CA LEU A 257 -14.76 6.70 2.14
C LEU A 257 -16.10 7.10 2.78
N SER A 258 -17.16 7.30 1.98
CA SER A 258 -18.49 7.58 2.53
C SER A 258 -19.06 6.40 3.33
N VAL A 259 -18.85 5.17 2.85
CA VAL A 259 -19.21 3.94 3.56
C VAL A 259 -18.43 3.82 4.88
N ARG A 260 -17.12 4.08 4.84
CA ARG A 260 -16.28 4.08 6.03
C ARG A 260 -16.80 5.05 7.09
N LYS A 261 -17.10 6.31 6.71
CA LYS A 261 -17.68 7.31 7.63
C LYS A 261 -19.00 6.84 8.24
N ASN A 262 -19.86 6.18 7.44
CA ASN A 262 -21.11 5.62 7.96
C ASN A 262 -20.88 4.49 8.97
N LEU A 263 -19.93 3.59 8.70
CA LEU A 263 -19.55 2.53 9.65
C LEU A 263 -18.97 3.11 10.93
N GLU A 264 -18.06 4.10 10.85
CA GLU A 264 -17.51 4.80 12.01
C GLU A 264 -18.63 5.42 12.88
N ARG A 265 -19.59 6.09 12.24
CA ARG A 265 -20.72 6.71 12.94
C ARG A 265 -21.59 5.70 13.69
N ILE A 266 -21.99 4.58 13.04
CA ILE A 266 -22.82 3.57 13.70
C ILE A 266 -22.09 2.87 14.85
N TYR A 267 -20.76 2.65 14.72
CA TYR A 267 -19.98 2.03 15.79
C TYR A 267 -19.76 2.99 16.98
N ALA A 268 -19.55 4.29 16.73
CA ALA A 268 -19.43 5.29 17.78
C ALA A 268 -20.75 5.43 18.56
N GLN A 269 -21.89 5.51 17.86
CA GLN A 269 -23.20 5.62 18.50
C GLN A 269 -23.53 4.43 19.41
N ALA A 270 -23.16 3.21 19.00
CA ALA A 270 -23.39 2.00 19.80
C ALA A 270 -22.59 1.99 21.12
N LEU A 271 -21.50 2.72 21.22
CA LEU A 271 -20.71 2.85 22.45
C LEU A 271 -21.39 3.80 23.47
N ASP A 272 -22.22 4.74 23.01
CA ASP A 272 -22.88 5.73 23.85
C ASP A 272 -24.27 5.25 24.36
N GLU A 273 -24.87 4.29 23.68
CA GLU A 273 -26.22 3.76 24.03
C GLU A 273 -26.16 2.69 25.11
N HIS A 274 -26.24 3.09 26.39
CA HIS A 274 -26.27 2.20 27.55
C HIS A 274 -27.67 1.59 27.84
N ALA A 275 -28.65 1.77 26.94
CA ALA A 275 -30.06 1.52 27.22
C ALA A 275 -30.59 0.09 26.90
N LEU A 276 -29.85 -0.71 26.13
CA LEU A 276 -30.24 -2.05 25.69
C LEU A 276 -29.33 -3.13 26.31
N SER A 277 -29.81 -4.37 26.36
CA SER A 277 -28.96 -5.50 26.73
C SER A 277 -27.81 -5.63 25.69
N ALA A 278 -26.65 -6.12 26.09
CA ALA A 278 -25.50 -6.28 25.21
C ALA A 278 -25.82 -7.07 23.92
N ILE A 279 -26.70 -8.10 24.03
CA ILE A 279 -27.10 -8.93 22.87
C ILE A 279 -28.03 -8.17 21.92
N GLU A 280 -28.97 -7.36 22.43
CA GLU A 280 -29.88 -6.57 21.60
C GLU A 280 -29.11 -5.48 20.85
N ASN A 281 -28.19 -4.81 21.52
CA ASN A 281 -27.25 -3.86 20.91
C ASN A 281 -26.43 -4.50 19.78
N GLU A 282 -25.87 -5.68 20.02
CA GLU A 282 -25.05 -6.38 19.02
C GLU A 282 -25.86 -6.77 17.78
N ASN A 283 -27.10 -7.27 17.96
CA ASN A 283 -27.96 -7.61 16.84
C ASN A 283 -28.42 -6.38 16.06
N ALA A 284 -28.75 -5.29 16.73
CA ALA A 284 -29.09 -4.01 16.08
C ALA A 284 -27.89 -3.43 15.28
N LEU A 285 -26.70 -3.52 15.86
CA LEU A 285 -25.49 -3.05 15.23
C LEU A 285 -25.13 -3.89 13.99
N ARG A 286 -25.29 -5.21 14.08
CA ARG A 286 -25.11 -6.13 12.95
C ARG A 286 -26.10 -5.84 11.81
N ALA A 287 -27.38 -5.57 12.14
CA ALA A 287 -28.38 -5.18 11.17
C ALA A 287 -28.03 -3.85 10.48
N SER A 288 -27.58 -2.86 11.26
CA SER A 288 -27.12 -1.55 10.75
C SER A 288 -25.91 -1.69 9.81
N LYS A 289 -24.92 -2.50 10.19
CA LYS A 289 -23.76 -2.83 9.35
C LYS A 289 -24.21 -3.47 8.02
N HIS A 290 -25.12 -4.44 8.07
CA HIS A 290 -25.65 -5.08 6.87
C HIS A 290 -26.38 -4.09 5.95
N ALA A 291 -27.13 -3.14 6.49
CA ALA A 291 -27.81 -2.09 5.72
C ALA A 291 -26.79 -1.18 5.02
N VAL A 292 -25.73 -0.75 5.71
CA VAL A 292 -24.65 0.04 5.11
C VAL A 292 -23.96 -0.73 3.98
N MET A 293 -23.71 -2.03 4.16
CA MET A 293 -23.08 -2.86 3.14
C MET A 293 -24.01 -3.13 1.94
N ALA A 294 -25.32 -3.17 2.13
CA ALA A 294 -26.30 -3.28 1.05
C ALA A 294 -26.35 -1.98 0.22
N ASP A 295 -26.44 -0.82 0.87
CA ASP A 295 -26.37 0.51 0.24
C ASP A 295 -25.07 0.67 -0.56
N PHE A 296 -23.94 0.28 -0.01
CA PHE A 296 -22.66 0.28 -0.72
C PHE A 296 -22.73 -0.49 -2.04
N ARG A 297 -23.26 -1.72 -2.03
CA ARG A 297 -23.35 -2.54 -3.25
C ARG A 297 -24.29 -1.94 -4.27
N GLN A 298 -25.40 -1.35 -3.83
CA GLN A 298 -26.33 -0.65 -4.73
C GLN A 298 -25.67 0.55 -5.38
N ARG A 299 -25.04 1.43 -4.61
CA ARG A 299 -24.35 2.63 -5.13
C ARG A 299 -23.18 2.26 -6.04
N TYR A 300 -22.47 1.17 -5.76
CA TYR A 300 -21.47 0.65 -6.69
C TYR A 300 -22.08 0.19 -8.02
N ALA A 301 -23.22 -0.49 -8.00
CA ALA A 301 -23.91 -0.91 -9.23
C ALA A 301 -24.30 0.31 -10.10
N GLU A 302 -24.72 1.42 -9.49
CA GLU A 302 -25.00 2.68 -10.16
C GLU A 302 -23.75 3.29 -10.79
N LEU A 303 -22.64 3.36 -10.04
CA LEU A 303 -21.34 3.81 -10.59
C LEU A 303 -20.90 2.94 -11.77
N LYS A 304 -20.97 1.61 -11.62
CA LYS A 304 -20.59 0.66 -12.66
C LYS A 304 -21.42 0.86 -13.94
N ALA A 305 -22.73 1.10 -13.80
CA ALA A 305 -23.59 1.41 -14.95
C ALA A 305 -23.15 2.71 -15.64
N GLY A 306 -22.83 3.75 -14.89
CA GLY A 306 -22.29 5.02 -15.41
C GLY A 306 -20.95 4.88 -16.12
N TRP A 307 -20.15 3.84 -15.78
CA TRP A 307 -18.87 3.53 -16.44
C TRP A 307 -19.00 2.55 -17.62
N GLY A 308 -20.19 2.38 -18.17
CA GLY A 308 -20.43 1.44 -19.27
C GLY A 308 -20.22 -0.02 -18.89
N GLY A 309 -20.43 -0.38 -17.63
CA GLY A 309 -20.29 -1.76 -17.14
C GLY A 309 -18.86 -2.16 -16.73
N HIS A 310 -17.95 -1.21 -16.53
CA HIS A 310 -16.58 -1.52 -16.10
C HIS A 310 -16.57 -2.36 -14.81
N SER A 311 -15.97 -3.56 -14.87
CA SER A 311 -16.01 -4.58 -13.80
C SER A 311 -14.76 -4.64 -12.92
N GLY A 312 -13.83 -3.69 -13.06
CA GLY A 312 -12.53 -3.73 -12.39
C GLY A 312 -12.59 -3.79 -10.87
N TYR A 313 -13.69 -3.32 -10.25
CA TYR A 313 -13.89 -3.34 -8.80
C TYR A 313 -14.83 -4.46 -8.31
N ASP A 314 -15.43 -5.26 -9.19
CA ASP A 314 -16.41 -6.31 -8.82
C ASP A 314 -15.86 -7.26 -7.74
N ALA A 315 -14.66 -7.76 -7.95
CA ALA A 315 -14.02 -8.69 -7.01
C ALA A 315 -13.73 -8.04 -5.64
N TRP A 316 -13.42 -6.75 -5.60
CA TRP A 316 -13.23 -6.01 -4.36
C TRP A 316 -14.57 -5.85 -3.63
N VAL A 317 -15.62 -5.42 -4.34
CA VAL A 317 -16.96 -5.19 -3.79
C VAL A 317 -17.58 -6.48 -3.26
N ALA A 318 -17.39 -7.59 -3.96
CA ALA A 318 -17.93 -8.89 -3.54
C ALA A 318 -17.39 -9.37 -2.18
N ARG A 319 -16.11 -9.08 -1.87
CA ARG A 319 -15.45 -9.51 -0.62
C ARG A 319 -15.37 -8.43 0.44
N ALA A 320 -15.86 -7.20 0.15
CA ALA A 320 -15.72 -6.05 1.04
C ALA A 320 -16.34 -6.31 2.42
N ASN A 321 -15.60 -5.96 3.45
CA ASN A 321 -15.97 -5.96 4.86
C ASN A 321 -15.25 -4.81 5.60
N ASN A 322 -15.37 -4.70 6.90
CA ASN A 322 -14.73 -3.63 7.67
C ASN A 322 -13.24 -3.50 7.38
N ALA A 323 -12.51 -4.63 7.29
CA ALA A 323 -11.08 -4.61 7.01
C ALA A 323 -10.76 -3.99 5.65
N SER A 324 -11.64 -4.18 4.65
CA SER A 324 -11.49 -3.58 3.33
C SER A 324 -11.58 -2.04 3.36
N PHE A 325 -12.47 -1.49 4.20
CA PHE A 325 -12.62 -0.03 4.37
C PHE A 325 -11.57 0.56 5.30
N ALA A 326 -11.11 -0.21 6.29
CA ALA A 326 -10.08 0.23 7.24
C ALA A 326 -8.74 0.55 6.56
N VAL A 327 -8.32 -0.28 5.62
CA VAL A 327 -7.06 -0.11 4.87
C VAL A 327 -6.98 1.19 4.09
N GLN A 328 -8.10 1.69 3.57
CA GLN A 328 -8.09 2.84 2.67
C GLN A 328 -7.81 4.19 3.32
N ALA A 329 -7.93 4.30 4.66
CA ALA A 329 -7.75 5.57 5.35
C ALA A 329 -6.29 6.00 5.49
N ALA A 330 -5.35 5.05 5.50
CA ALA A 330 -3.95 5.32 5.82
C ALA A 330 -3.20 6.13 4.74
N TYR A 331 -3.76 6.29 3.55
CA TYR A 331 -2.99 6.70 2.38
C TYR A 331 -3.15 8.16 1.94
N ASP A 332 -4.10 8.95 2.48
CA ASP A 332 -4.39 10.29 1.92
C ASP A 332 -4.54 11.43 2.93
N ALA A 333 -4.65 11.13 4.21
CA ALA A 333 -5.02 12.16 5.20
C ALA A 333 -4.02 13.33 5.24
N GLN A 334 -2.73 13.05 5.02
CA GLN A 334 -1.67 14.05 5.09
C GLN A 334 -1.15 14.52 3.73
N VAL A 335 -1.60 13.95 2.62
CA VAL A 335 -1.16 14.32 1.26
C VAL A 335 -1.28 15.81 0.97
N PRO A 336 -2.38 16.51 1.33
CA PRO A 336 -2.49 17.94 1.09
C PRO A 336 -1.37 18.76 1.76
N ALA A 337 -0.90 18.36 2.95
CA ALA A 337 0.20 19.04 3.63
C ALA A 337 1.52 18.91 2.87
N PHE A 338 1.83 17.71 2.32
CA PHE A 338 3.02 17.53 1.48
C PHE A 338 2.93 18.30 0.17
N MET A 339 1.76 18.38 -0.44
CA MET A 339 1.55 19.21 -1.64
C MET A 339 1.74 20.70 -1.33
N ALA A 340 1.20 21.18 -0.20
CA ALA A 340 1.41 22.55 0.26
C ALA A 340 2.88 22.83 0.58
N LEU A 341 3.60 21.86 1.17
CA LEU A 341 5.04 21.96 1.39
C LEU A 341 5.79 22.10 0.05
N PHE A 342 5.47 21.32 -0.96
CA PHE A 342 6.10 21.40 -2.28
C PHE A 342 5.92 22.79 -2.91
N GLU A 343 4.71 23.38 -2.82
CA GLU A 343 4.45 24.75 -3.27
C GLU A 343 5.28 25.77 -2.47
N ARG A 344 5.35 25.62 -1.15
CA ARG A 344 6.13 26.48 -0.25
C ARG A 344 7.63 26.47 -0.58
N GLU A 345 8.14 25.30 -0.95
CA GLU A 345 9.55 25.13 -1.37
C GLU A 345 9.79 25.58 -2.83
N GLY A 346 8.83 26.25 -3.46
CA GLY A 346 8.96 26.82 -4.81
C GLY A 346 8.90 25.76 -5.93
N ARG A 347 8.26 24.63 -5.68
CA ARG A 347 8.19 23.48 -6.58
C ARG A 347 9.58 22.88 -6.93
N ASP A 348 10.55 23.08 -6.06
CA ASP A 348 11.89 22.57 -6.16
C ASP A 348 12.03 21.22 -5.45
N TRP A 349 12.29 20.15 -6.20
CA TRP A 349 12.33 18.80 -5.66
C TRP A 349 13.42 18.58 -4.61
N PRO A 350 14.68 18.99 -4.80
CA PRO A 350 15.71 18.90 -3.78
C PRO A 350 15.31 19.59 -2.48
N ARG A 351 14.85 20.84 -2.54
CA ARG A 351 14.41 21.61 -1.36
C ARG A 351 13.23 20.95 -0.67
N PHE A 352 12.27 20.45 -1.44
CA PHE A 352 11.13 19.71 -0.90
C PHE A 352 11.60 18.45 -0.15
N TYR A 353 12.48 17.65 -0.72
CA TYR A 353 12.99 16.45 -0.05
C TYR A 353 13.79 16.79 1.21
N ASP A 354 14.56 17.86 1.21
CA ASP A 354 15.28 18.32 2.40
C ASP A 354 14.32 18.72 3.51
N ALA A 355 13.27 19.51 3.21
CA ALA A 355 12.25 19.89 4.16
C ALA A 355 11.48 18.66 4.72
N VAL A 356 11.18 17.66 3.87
CA VAL A 356 10.55 16.42 4.35
C VAL A 356 11.50 15.62 5.25
N ARG A 357 12.80 15.58 4.97
CA ARG A 357 13.81 14.96 5.86
C ARG A 357 13.88 15.65 7.23
N GLU A 358 13.76 16.99 7.27
CA GLU A 358 13.67 17.71 8.53
C GLU A 358 12.43 17.28 9.33
N TRP A 359 11.27 17.17 8.69
CA TRP A 359 10.07 16.65 9.35
C TRP A 359 10.26 15.19 9.84
N ALA A 360 10.86 14.34 9.00
CA ALA A 360 11.11 12.94 9.33
C ALA A 360 12.02 12.76 10.54
N ALA A 361 12.92 13.70 10.80
CA ALA A 361 13.83 13.69 11.95
C ALA A 361 13.16 14.07 13.28
N LEU A 362 11.96 14.67 13.23
CA LEU A 362 11.22 15.08 14.45
C LEU A 362 10.65 13.85 15.19
N PRO A 363 10.47 13.92 16.51
CA PRO A 363 9.62 13.01 17.25
C PRO A 363 8.21 12.92 16.64
N LYS A 364 7.56 11.76 16.71
CA LYS A 364 6.27 11.52 16.03
C LYS A 364 5.21 12.59 16.34
N ALA A 365 5.08 12.99 17.61
CA ALA A 365 4.10 14.02 18.00
C ALA A 365 4.38 15.39 17.35
N GLU A 366 5.63 15.80 17.29
CA GLU A 366 6.05 17.06 16.67
C GLU A 366 5.88 17.00 15.15
N ARG A 367 6.27 15.85 14.53
CA ARG A 367 6.06 15.61 13.11
C ARG A 367 4.58 15.69 12.73
N THR A 368 3.70 15.05 13.52
CA THR A 368 2.25 15.14 13.31
C THR A 368 1.77 16.59 13.39
N ALA A 369 2.26 17.37 14.35
CA ALA A 369 1.86 18.77 14.53
C ALA A 369 2.27 19.65 13.33
N VAL A 370 3.50 19.51 12.80
CA VAL A 370 3.95 20.31 11.63
C VAL A 370 3.21 19.93 10.36
N VAL A 371 2.87 18.64 10.18
CA VAL A 371 2.04 18.17 9.05
C VAL A 371 0.63 18.76 9.17
N GLN A 372 0.01 18.69 10.35
CA GLN A 372 -1.34 19.21 10.57
C GLN A 372 -1.41 20.72 10.36
N ALA A 373 -0.36 21.47 10.71
CA ALA A 373 -0.31 22.93 10.52
C ALA A 373 -0.34 23.36 9.04
N LEU A 374 -0.03 22.46 8.11
CA LEU A 374 -0.07 22.69 6.65
C LEU A 374 -1.28 22.06 5.96
N LEU A 375 -2.15 21.39 6.68
CA LEU A 375 -3.40 20.93 6.10
C LEU A 375 -4.31 22.13 5.81
N PRO A 376 -5.01 22.16 4.66
CA PRO A 376 -5.98 23.20 4.37
C PRO A 376 -7.07 23.22 5.43
N SER A 377 -7.50 24.42 5.81
CA SER A 377 -8.61 24.57 6.76
C SER A 377 -9.90 24.03 6.15
N PRO A 378 -10.79 23.40 6.94
CA PRO A 378 -12.09 22.88 6.44
C PRO A 378 -12.99 23.96 5.80
N SER A 379 -12.62 25.23 5.90
CA SER A 379 -13.33 26.39 5.31
C SER A 379 -12.87 26.75 3.90
N ASP A 380 -11.86 26.06 3.35
CA ASP A 380 -11.26 26.39 2.05
C ASP A 380 -11.72 25.42 0.92
N GLU A 381 -12.64 24.47 1.22
CA GLU A 381 -13.39 23.62 0.30
C GLU A 381 -14.83 24.14 0.15
#